data_4f8bc05da308fcbf33926d6b9db4c386
#
_entry.id   4f8bc05da308fcbf33926d6b9db4c386
#
_cell.length_a   1.000
_cell.length_b   1.000
_cell.length_c   1.000
_cell.angle_alpha   90.00
_cell.angle_beta   90.00
_cell.angle_gamma   90.00
#
_symmetry.space_group_name_H-M   'P 1'
#
loop_
_entity.id
_entity.type
_entity.pdbx_description
1 polymer ?
#
loop_
_entity_poly.entity_id
_entity_poly.type
_entity_poly.pdbx_seq_one_letter_code
_entity_poly.pdbx_strand_id
1 'polypeptide(L)'
;MTGVQTCALPISGLYEIRIGTNILYTDAKGDFILQGELIDTRARRNLTEERVEKLTAIKFDELPLKNALMQVRGKGERKLAIFEDPNCHYCHKLEKEIATLDNVAIYTFLIPILGENSVEKAKNIWCAKDRLTTWSQWMVHEKEPAAATCDTAAITANLELARANNITGTPTLVFTDGTRIPGAAPLRRIEELLTASAKK
;
A
#
# COMPACT_ATOMS: atom_id res chain seq x y z
N MET A 1 -9.05 13.00 -18.16
CA MET A 1 -8.14 14.14 -18.46
C MET A 1 -7.22 14.29 -17.25
N THR A 2 -5.98 13.83 -17.36
CA THR A 2 -4.95 13.98 -16.32
C THR A 2 -4.45 15.42 -16.38
N GLY A 3 -4.93 16.25 -15.44
CA GLY A 3 -4.50 17.64 -15.35
C GLY A 3 -3.02 17.74 -14.97
N VAL A 4 -2.23 18.42 -15.78
CA VAL A 4 -0.89 18.87 -15.43
C VAL A 4 -1.06 20.03 -14.45
N GLN A 5 -0.63 19.87 -13.21
CA GLN A 5 -0.59 20.95 -12.23
C GLN A 5 0.87 21.41 -12.07
N THR A 6 1.13 22.66 -12.39
CA THR A 6 2.38 23.34 -12.05
C THR A 6 2.21 23.98 -10.68
N CYS A 7 2.91 23.49 -9.67
CA CYS A 7 3.04 24.15 -8.38
C CYS A 7 4.43 24.80 -8.31
N ALA A 8 4.46 26.13 -8.29
CA ALA A 8 5.66 26.86 -8.06
C ALA A 8 6.04 26.79 -6.56
N LEU A 9 6.92 25.88 -6.22
CA LEU A 9 7.76 26.03 -5.03
C LEU A 9 9.16 26.30 -5.57
N PRO A 10 9.67 27.54 -5.52
CA PRO A 10 11.04 27.81 -5.96
C PRO A 10 12.01 27.23 -4.94
N ILE A 11 12.35 25.95 -5.10
CA ILE A 11 13.51 25.40 -4.43
C ILE A 11 14.67 25.62 -5.38
N SER A 12 15.51 26.59 -5.06
CA SER A 12 16.74 26.89 -5.83
C SER A 12 16.52 27.20 -7.33
N GLY A 13 15.37 27.82 -7.69
CA GLY A 13 15.05 28.17 -9.07
C GLY A 13 14.44 27.06 -9.90
N LEU A 14 14.14 25.90 -9.32
CA LEU A 14 13.42 24.82 -9.95
C LEU A 14 11.92 24.90 -9.62
N TYR A 15 11.10 24.51 -10.57
CA TYR A 15 9.65 24.41 -10.45
C TYR A 15 9.21 22.95 -10.52
N GLU A 16 8.26 22.57 -9.68
CA GLU A 16 7.67 21.22 -9.69
C GLU A 16 6.59 21.13 -10.76
N ILE A 17 6.68 20.10 -11.62
CA ILE A 17 5.60 19.69 -12.52
C ILE A 17 5.06 18.36 -12.00
N ARG A 18 3.76 18.32 -11.78
CA ARG A 18 3.07 17.11 -11.33
C ARG A 18 2.24 16.48 -12.44
N ILE A 19 2.47 15.18 -12.71
CA ILE A 19 1.68 14.37 -13.64
C ILE A 19 1.19 13.13 -12.89
N GLY A 20 -0.02 13.18 -12.36
CA GLY A 20 -0.53 12.15 -11.44
C GLY A 20 0.29 12.13 -10.15
N THR A 21 0.98 11.01 -9.88
CA THR A 21 1.88 10.84 -8.74
C THR A 21 3.35 11.08 -9.09
N ASN A 22 3.66 11.31 -10.36
CA ASN A 22 5.02 11.58 -10.81
C ASN A 22 5.37 13.05 -10.62
N ILE A 23 6.58 13.30 -10.16
CA ILE A 23 7.14 14.63 -10.00
C ILE A 23 8.29 14.80 -10.98
N LEU A 24 8.24 15.87 -11.73
CA LEU A 24 9.30 16.34 -12.61
C LEU A 24 9.67 17.76 -12.19
N TYR A 25 10.84 18.21 -12.57
CA TYR A 25 11.29 19.57 -12.32
C TYR A 25 11.59 20.30 -13.62
N THR A 26 11.42 21.61 -13.61
CA THR A 26 11.71 22.46 -14.76
C THR A 26 12.30 23.79 -14.30
N ASP A 27 12.94 24.51 -15.23
CA ASP A 27 13.33 25.88 -15.02
C ASP A 27 12.13 26.85 -15.12
N ALA A 28 12.35 28.13 -14.83
CA ALA A 28 11.28 29.13 -14.83
C ALA A 28 10.59 29.34 -16.19
N LYS A 29 11.25 28.97 -17.28
CA LYS A 29 10.73 29.14 -18.64
C LYS A 29 10.07 27.87 -19.18
N GLY A 30 10.31 26.72 -18.54
CA GLY A 30 9.85 25.42 -19.04
C GLY A 30 10.70 24.88 -20.20
N ASP A 31 11.89 25.43 -20.41
CA ASP A 31 12.77 25.05 -21.52
C ASP A 31 13.44 23.68 -21.27
N PHE A 32 13.58 23.27 -20.00
CA PHE A 32 14.23 22.01 -19.62
C PHE A 32 13.36 21.21 -18.68
N ILE A 33 13.36 19.88 -18.80
CA ILE A 33 12.73 18.97 -17.87
C ILE A 33 13.82 18.09 -17.24
N LEU A 34 13.83 18.05 -15.91
CA LEU A 34 14.66 17.15 -15.12
C LEU A 34 13.77 16.09 -14.50
N GLN A 35 14.05 14.82 -14.79
CA GLN A 35 13.43 13.66 -14.17
C GLN A 35 14.44 13.03 -13.21
N GLY A 36 14.08 13.01 -11.93
CA GLY A 36 14.98 12.50 -10.89
C GLY A 36 14.55 12.95 -9.49
N GLU A 37 15.44 12.73 -8.52
CA GLU A 37 15.21 13.08 -7.13
C GLU A 37 15.91 14.40 -6.79
N LEU A 38 15.19 15.25 -6.07
CA LEU A 38 15.72 16.49 -5.49
C LEU A 38 16.10 16.23 -4.03
N ILE A 39 17.39 16.23 -3.75
CA ILE A 39 17.94 15.96 -2.42
C ILE A 39 18.49 17.24 -1.82
N ASP A 40 17.96 17.65 -0.65
CA ASP A 40 18.58 18.67 0.18
C ASP A 40 19.79 18.06 0.90
N THR A 41 20.99 18.35 0.39
CA THR A 41 22.24 17.82 0.93
C THR A 41 22.61 18.38 2.31
N ARG A 42 22.09 19.56 2.67
CA ARG A 42 22.33 20.17 3.99
C ARG A 42 21.43 19.53 5.04
N ALA A 43 20.15 19.41 4.74
CA ALA A 43 19.18 18.74 5.62
C ALA A 43 19.21 17.21 5.51
N ARG A 44 19.92 16.65 4.53
CA ARG A 44 19.97 15.22 4.18
C ARG A 44 18.59 14.61 3.98
N ARG A 45 17.73 15.33 3.23
CA ARG A 45 16.35 14.96 2.98
C ARG A 45 16.10 14.79 1.48
N ASN A 46 15.36 13.76 1.10
CA ASN A 46 14.86 13.57 -0.26
C ASN A 46 13.51 14.31 -0.40
N LEU A 47 13.54 15.49 -0.95
CA LEU A 47 12.35 16.36 -1.08
C LEU A 47 11.33 15.78 -2.07
N THR A 48 11.80 15.07 -3.11
CA THR A 48 10.94 14.37 -4.06
C THR A 48 10.17 13.26 -3.38
N GLU A 49 10.85 12.42 -2.61
CA GLU A 49 10.22 11.32 -1.87
C GLU A 49 9.17 11.83 -0.88
N GLU A 50 9.52 12.84 -0.06
CA GLU A 50 8.58 13.45 0.88
C GLU A 50 7.35 14.05 0.18
N ARG A 51 7.56 14.59 -1.02
CA ARG A 51 6.47 15.16 -1.80
C ARG A 51 5.57 14.06 -2.37
N VAL A 52 6.15 12.99 -2.91
CA VAL A 52 5.42 11.80 -3.39
C VAL A 52 4.65 11.17 -2.24
N GLU A 53 5.25 10.98 -1.07
CA GLU A 53 4.58 10.45 0.12
C GLU A 53 3.32 11.27 0.46
N LYS A 54 3.43 12.60 0.50
CA LYS A 54 2.27 13.48 0.76
C LYS A 54 1.18 13.39 -0.30
N LEU A 55 1.56 13.25 -1.57
CA LEU A 55 0.63 13.17 -2.69
C LEU A 55 -0.07 11.82 -2.81
N THR A 56 0.57 10.76 -2.31
CA THR A 56 0.06 9.39 -2.36
C THR A 56 -0.48 8.90 -1.02
N ALA A 57 -0.45 9.75 0.01
CA ALA A 57 -0.98 9.42 1.32
C ALA A 57 -2.44 8.96 1.23
N ILE A 58 -2.76 7.87 1.90
CA ILE A 58 -4.10 7.31 1.98
C ILE A 58 -4.59 7.48 3.41
N LYS A 59 -5.70 8.17 3.58
CA LYS A 59 -6.30 8.37 4.89
C LYS A 59 -6.81 7.03 5.43
N PHE A 60 -6.13 6.52 6.43
CA PHE A 60 -6.42 5.21 7.01
C PHE A 60 -7.87 5.10 7.52
N ASP A 61 -8.39 6.16 8.13
CA ASP A 61 -9.74 6.20 8.70
C ASP A 61 -10.85 6.20 7.62
N GLU A 62 -10.52 6.50 6.37
CA GLU A 62 -11.44 6.43 5.24
C GLU A 62 -11.44 5.03 4.57
N LEU A 63 -10.55 4.12 5.00
CA LEU A 63 -10.52 2.76 4.47
C LEU A 63 -11.74 1.95 4.93
N PRO A 64 -12.41 1.22 4.01
CA PRO A 64 -13.54 0.37 4.34
C PRO A 64 -13.09 -0.93 5.02
N LEU A 65 -12.65 -0.85 6.28
CA LEU A 65 -12.03 -1.96 7.01
C LEU A 65 -12.87 -3.25 7.06
N LYS A 66 -14.19 -3.13 6.91
CA LYS A 66 -15.12 -4.28 6.80
C LYS A 66 -14.87 -5.17 5.57
N ASN A 67 -14.20 -4.62 4.55
CA ASN A 67 -13.87 -5.32 3.31
C ASN A 67 -12.49 -6.00 3.37
N ALA A 68 -11.80 -5.92 4.52
CA ALA A 68 -10.51 -6.53 4.73
C ALA A 68 -10.62 -7.81 5.57
N LEU A 69 -9.64 -8.68 5.42
CA LEU A 69 -9.35 -9.72 6.41
C LEU A 69 -8.68 -9.04 7.60
N MET A 70 -9.24 -9.16 8.80
CA MET A 70 -8.70 -8.51 9.99
C MET A 70 -8.03 -9.53 10.91
N GLN A 71 -6.73 -9.39 11.10
CA GLN A 71 -5.94 -10.19 12.04
C GLN A 71 -5.46 -9.30 13.18
N VAL A 72 -5.76 -9.67 14.42
CA VAL A 72 -5.28 -8.96 15.61
C VAL A 72 -4.24 -9.81 16.33
N ARG A 73 -3.12 -9.20 16.68
CA ARG A 73 -2.05 -9.79 17.49
C ARG A 73 -1.81 -8.92 18.72
N GLY A 74 -1.68 -9.53 19.87
CA GLY A 74 -1.60 -8.82 21.14
C GLY A 74 -2.84 -7.94 21.38
N LYS A 75 -2.65 -6.69 21.78
CA LYS A 75 -3.74 -5.73 22.01
C LYS A 75 -4.26 -5.05 20.74
N GLY A 76 -3.54 -5.16 19.62
CA GLY A 76 -3.92 -4.53 18.36
C GLY A 76 -3.91 -2.99 18.36
N GLU A 77 -3.08 -2.37 19.20
CA GLU A 77 -3.04 -0.91 19.36
C GLU A 77 -2.48 -0.20 18.14
N ARG A 78 -1.54 -0.84 17.44
CA ARG A 78 -0.99 -0.36 16.18
C ARG A 78 -1.80 -0.94 15.02
N LYS A 79 -1.98 -0.19 13.95
CA LYS A 79 -2.80 -0.63 12.81
C LYS A 79 -2.00 -0.55 11.52
N LEU A 80 -2.21 -1.54 10.66
CA LEU A 80 -1.59 -1.66 9.34
C LEU A 80 -2.63 -2.14 8.35
N ALA A 81 -2.79 -1.43 7.24
CA ALA A 81 -3.56 -1.92 6.10
C ALA A 81 -2.60 -2.39 5.02
N ILE A 82 -2.89 -3.54 4.40
CA ILE A 82 -2.07 -4.11 3.34
C ILE A 82 -2.98 -4.49 2.17
N PHE A 83 -2.62 -4.05 0.97
CA PHE A 83 -3.27 -4.45 -0.27
C PHE A 83 -2.45 -5.58 -0.89
N GLU A 84 -3.06 -6.74 -1.06
CA GLU A 84 -2.34 -7.96 -1.45
C GLU A 84 -3.08 -8.78 -2.51
N ASP A 85 -2.28 -9.46 -3.33
CA ASP A 85 -2.74 -10.47 -4.28
C ASP A 85 -2.31 -11.86 -3.80
N PRO A 86 -3.19 -12.86 -3.77
CA PRO A 86 -2.86 -14.19 -3.28
C PRO A 86 -1.77 -14.92 -4.06
N ASN A 87 -1.48 -14.52 -5.30
CA ASN A 87 -0.39 -15.10 -6.11
C ASN A 87 0.86 -14.21 -6.17
N CYS A 88 0.88 -13.11 -5.42
CA CYS A 88 2.04 -12.23 -5.42
C CYS A 88 3.18 -12.82 -4.59
N HIS A 89 4.31 -13.13 -5.23
CA HIS A 89 5.48 -13.66 -4.56
C HIS A 89 5.97 -12.78 -3.40
N TYR A 90 5.98 -11.46 -3.60
CA TYR A 90 6.40 -10.51 -2.55
C TYR A 90 5.40 -10.43 -1.39
N CYS A 91 4.11 -10.70 -1.64
CA CYS A 91 3.11 -10.81 -0.58
C CYS A 91 3.34 -12.06 0.28
N HIS A 92 3.63 -13.22 -0.34
CA HIS A 92 4.00 -14.43 0.40
C HIS A 92 5.24 -14.21 1.29
N LYS A 93 6.24 -13.50 0.77
CA LYS A 93 7.42 -13.15 1.56
C LYS A 93 7.09 -12.22 2.71
N LEU A 94 6.30 -11.17 2.44
CA LEU A 94 5.87 -10.21 3.46
C LEU A 94 5.10 -10.89 4.59
N GLU A 95 4.12 -11.75 4.27
CA GLU A 95 3.30 -12.45 5.26
C GLU A 95 4.14 -13.33 6.20
N LYS A 96 5.20 -13.98 5.68
CA LYS A 96 6.16 -14.73 6.50
C LYS A 96 6.96 -13.82 7.43
N GLU A 97 7.37 -12.63 6.96
CA GLU A 97 8.13 -11.66 7.76
C GLU A 97 7.28 -10.99 8.83
N ILE A 98 6.08 -10.51 8.50
CA ILE A 98 5.18 -9.84 9.44
C ILE A 98 4.52 -10.79 10.45
N ALA A 99 4.68 -12.10 10.28
CA ALA A 99 4.19 -13.09 11.25
C ALA A 99 4.72 -12.87 12.66
N THR A 100 5.88 -12.23 12.80
CA THR A 100 6.53 -11.92 14.09
C THR A 100 6.10 -10.60 14.72
N LEU A 101 5.31 -9.77 14.00
CA LEU A 101 4.77 -8.52 14.55
C LEU A 101 3.86 -8.80 15.74
N ASP A 102 3.99 -8.01 16.80
CA ASP A 102 3.11 -8.05 17.96
C ASP A 102 2.40 -6.71 18.16
N ASN A 103 1.34 -6.70 18.99
CA ASN A 103 0.53 -5.52 19.31
C ASN A 103 0.07 -4.74 18.07
N VAL A 104 -0.46 -5.46 17.06
CA VAL A 104 -0.88 -4.91 15.77
C VAL A 104 -2.20 -5.51 15.30
N ALA A 105 -3.08 -4.67 14.74
CA ALA A 105 -4.23 -5.08 13.94
C ALA A 105 -3.88 -4.89 12.45
N ILE A 106 -3.85 -5.99 11.71
CA ILE A 106 -3.54 -6.02 10.27
C ILE A 106 -4.86 -6.18 9.51
N TYR A 107 -5.07 -5.33 8.51
CA TYR A 107 -6.23 -5.32 7.63
C TYR A 107 -5.76 -5.62 6.20
N THR A 108 -5.92 -6.87 5.76
CA THR A 108 -5.52 -7.30 4.41
C THR A 108 -6.66 -7.12 3.43
N PHE A 109 -6.50 -6.21 2.48
CA PHE A 109 -7.40 -5.96 1.37
C PHE A 109 -7.00 -6.83 0.18
N LEU A 110 -7.83 -7.81 -0.17
CA LEU A 110 -7.59 -8.67 -1.32
C LEU A 110 -7.83 -7.88 -2.62
N ILE A 111 -6.79 -7.75 -3.43
CA ILE A 111 -6.82 -7.11 -4.74
C ILE A 111 -6.20 -8.04 -5.80
N PRO A 112 -6.95 -9.01 -6.33
CA PRO A 112 -6.45 -9.98 -7.30
C PRO A 112 -6.19 -9.33 -8.66
N ILE A 113 -4.96 -8.84 -8.87
CA ILE A 113 -4.53 -8.10 -10.07
C ILE A 113 -3.61 -8.92 -11.00
N LEU A 114 -3.18 -10.12 -10.56
CA LEU A 114 -2.20 -10.95 -11.28
C LEU A 114 -2.86 -12.03 -12.17
N GLY A 115 -4.13 -11.87 -12.51
CA GLY A 115 -4.83 -12.72 -13.46
C GLY A 115 -5.94 -13.59 -12.84
N GLU A 116 -6.56 -14.43 -13.66
CA GLU A 116 -7.77 -15.20 -13.32
C GLU A 116 -7.56 -16.12 -12.12
N ASN A 117 -6.41 -16.76 -12.02
CA ASN A 117 -6.09 -17.63 -10.87
C ASN A 117 -6.04 -16.86 -9.55
N SER A 118 -5.56 -15.61 -9.57
CA SER A 118 -5.62 -14.73 -8.39
C SER A 118 -7.06 -14.41 -7.99
N VAL A 119 -7.93 -14.15 -8.97
CA VAL A 119 -9.35 -13.89 -8.74
C VAL A 119 -10.03 -15.10 -8.09
N GLU A 120 -9.76 -16.29 -8.61
CA GLU A 120 -10.30 -17.54 -8.06
C GLU A 120 -9.83 -17.77 -6.63
N LYS A 121 -8.53 -17.66 -6.37
CA LYS A 121 -7.97 -17.83 -5.03
C LYS A 121 -8.50 -16.77 -4.04
N ALA A 122 -8.54 -15.51 -4.42
CA ALA A 122 -9.09 -14.45 -3.59
C ALA A 122 -10.56 -14.74 -3.22
N LYS A 123 -11.38 -15.17 -4.18
CA LYS A 123 -12.75 -15.63 -3.95
C LYS A 123 -12.80 -16.80 -2.97
N ASN A 124 -12.01 -17.85 -3.18
CA ASN A 124 -12.00 -19.04 -2.33
C ASN A 124 -11.60 -18.70 -0.89
N ILE A 125 -10.58 -17.84 -0.71
CA ILE A 125 -10.15 -17.35 0.60
C ILE A 125 -11.26 -16.51 1.25
N TRP A 126 -11.84 -15.56 0.52
CA TRP A 126 -12.88 -14.66 1.03
C TRP A 126 -14.13 -15.43 1.44
N CYS A 127 -14.50 -16.46 0.70
CA CYS A 127 -15.66 -17.27 0.92
C CYS A 127 -15.44 -18.44 1.89
N ALA A 128 -14.21 -18.67 2.35
CA ALA A 128 -13.91 -19.71 3.32
C ALA A 128 -14.61 -19.46 4.66
N LYS A 129 -14.97 -20.53 5.35
CA LYS A 129 -15.58 -20.45 6.69
C LYS A 129 -14.66 -19.77 7.69
N ASP A 130 -13.37 -20.04 7.60
CA ASP A 130 -12.32 -19.35 8.36
C ASP A 130 -11.34 -18.71 7.38
N ARG A 131 -11.60 -17.44 7.06
CA ARG A 131 -10.85 -16.65 6.08
C ARG A 131 -9.39 -16.46 6.48
N LEU A 132 -9.16 -16.16 7.76
CA LEU A 132 -7.81 -15.86 8.26
C LEU A 132 -6.92 -17.09 8.23
N THR A 133 -7.41 -18.22 8.71
CA THR A 133 -6.68 -19.48 8.63
C THR A 133 -6.43 -19.87 7.18
N THR A 134 -7.42 -19.72 6.29
CA THR A 134 -7.25 -20.05 4.85
C THR A 134 -6.22 -19.14 4.21
N TRP A 135 -6.25 -17.83 4.49
CA TRP A 135 -5.24 -16.87 4.02
C TRP A 135 -3.83 -17.25 4.48
N SER A 136 -3.66 -17.45 5.79
CA SER A 136 -2.36 -17.82 6.35
C SER A 136 -1.83 -19.15 5.82
N GLN A 137 -2.70 -20.15 5.67
CA GLN A 137 -2.32 -21.44 5.10
C GLN A 137 -1.86 -21.31 3.65
N TRP A 138 -2.49 -20.45 2.86
CA TRP A 138 -2.07 -20.20 1.50
C TRP A 138 -0.77 -19.39 1.46
N MET A 139 -0.73 -18.22 2.12
CA MET A 139 0.39 -17.29 1.99
C MET A 139 1.69 -17.78 2.64
N VAL A 140 1.59 -18.52 3.73
CA VAL A 140 2.77 -18.98 4.49
C VAL A 140 3.14 -20.41 4.16
N HIS A 141 2.14 -21.30 3.97
CA HIS A 141 2.35 -22.73 3.83
C HIS A 141 2.01 -23.27 2.43
N GLU A 142 1.60 -22.41 1.50
CA GLU A 142 1.27 -22.75 0.11
C GLU A 142 0.19 -23.84 -0.03
N LYS A 143 -0.67 -23.94 1.00
CA LYS A 143 -1.81 -24.87 0.98
C LYS A 143 -2.95 -24.24 0.19
N GLU A 144 -3.29 -24.87 -0.93
CA GLU A 144 -4.32 -24.39 -1.85
C GLU A 144 -5.67 -24.20 -1.14
N PRO A 145 -6.32 -23.03 -1.28
CA PRO A 145 -7.64 -22.79 -0.71
C PRO A 145 -8.70 -23.63 -1.40
N ALA A 146 -9.54 -24.32 -0.62
CA ALA A 146 -10.64 -25.09 -1.17
C ALA A 146 -11.65 -24.19 -1.88
N ALA A 147 -12.26 -24.71 -2.94
CA ALA A 147 -13.30 -24.01 -3.69
C ALA A 147 -14.46 -23.60 -2.77
N ALA A 148 -14.82 -22.33 -2.80
CA ALA A 148 -15.90 -21.75 -2.01
C ALA A 148 -16.63 -20.66 -2.80
N THR A 149 -17.89 -20.41 -2.43
CA THR A 149 -18.74 -19.45 -3.15
C THR A 149 -19.56 -18.63 -2.16
N CYS A 150 -19.54 -17.33 -2.31
CA CYS A 150 -20.32 -16.37 -1.54
C CYS A 150 -20.40 -15.03 -2.30
N ASP A 151 -20.94 -13.99 -1.69
CA ASP A 151 -20.85 -12.63 -2.21
C ASP A 151 -19.40 -12.11 -2.12
N THR A 152 -18.85 -11.68 -3.24
CA THR A 152 -17.50 -11.13 -3.40
C THR A 152 -17.47 -9.61 -3.67
N ALA A 153 -18.57 -8.91 -3.40
CA ALA A 153 -18.65 -7.46 -3.60
C ALA A 153 -17.53 -6.70 -2.88
N ALA A 154 -17.06 -7.21 -1.73
CA ALA A 154 -15.93 -6.64 -1.01
C ALA A 154 -14.63 -6.66 -1.84
N ILE A 155 -14.34 -7.74 -2.58
CA ILE A 155 -13.15 -7.83 -3.44
C ILE A 155 -13.24 -6.82 -4.59
N THR A 156 -14.42 -6.71 -5.20
CA THR A 156 -14.66 -5.72 -6.26
C THR A 156 -14.45 -4.29 -5.73
N ALA A 157 -15.01 -3.98 -4.57
CA ALA A 157 -14.83 -2.68 -3.91
C ALA A 157 -13.35 -2.40 -3.55
N ASN A 158 -12.60 -3.43 -3.15
CA ASN A 158 -11.16 -3.30 -2.88
C ASN A 158 -10.37 -2.98 -4.16
N LEU A 159 -10.71 -3.58 -5.30
CA LEU A 159 -10.09 -3.28 -6.59
C LEU A 159 -10.39 -1.83 -7.02
N GLU A 160 -11.61 -1.35 -6.82
CA GLU A 160 -12.00 0.04 -7.10
C GLU A 160 -11.24 1.01 -6.18
N LEU A 161 -11.16 0.70 -4.88
CA LEU A 161 -10.40 1.48 -3.91
C LEU A 161 -8.92 1.55 -4.30
N ALA A 162 -8.32 0.43 -4.69
CA ALA A 162 -6.94 0.38 -5.14
C ALA A 162 -6.71 1.26 -6.37
N ARG A 163 -7.61 1.22 -7.38
CA ARG A 163 -7.55 2.07 -8.57
C ARG A 163 -7.68 3.55 -8.22
N ALA A 164 -8.66 3.90 -7.37
CA ALA A 164 -8.89 5.28 -6.94
C ALA A 164 -7.67 5.89 -6.22
N ASN A 165 -6.90 5.06 -5.52
CA ASN A 165 -5.68 5.46 -4.81
C ASN A 165 -4.40 5.18 -5.59
N ASN A 166 -4.46 4.88 -6.89
CA ASN A 166 -3.29 4.56 -7.72
C ASN A 166 -2.41 3.44 -7.11
N ILE A 167 -3.02 2.43 -6.51
CA ILE A 167 -2.33 1.21 -6.06
C ILE A 167 -2.25 0.29 -7.28
N THR A 168 -1.07 0.20 -7.88
CA THR A 168 -0.81 -0.54 -9.13
C THR A 168 -0.01 -1.82 -8.91
N GLY A 169 0.42 -2.08 -7.67
CA GLY A 169 1.25 -3.23 -7.33
C GLY A 169 1.00 -3.73 -5.92
N THR A 170 1.38 -4.98 -5.69
CA THR A 170 1.27 -5.68 -4.40
C THR A 170 2.62 -6.20 -3.93
N PRO A 171 2.84 -6.24 -2.61
CA PRO A 171 1.99 -5.64 -1.59
C PRO A 171 2.05 -4.10 -1.62
N THR A 172 1.03 -3.41 -1.09
CA THR A 172 1.11 -1.98 -0.75
C THR A 172 0.66 -1.82 0.70
N LEU A 173 1.51 -1.23 1.54
CA LEU A 173 1.27 -1.02 2.96
C LEU A 173 0.79 0.41 3.21
N VAL A 174 -0.17 0.59 4.12
CA VAL A 174 -0.71 1.89 4.53
C VAL A 174 -0.77 1.95 6.05
N PHE A 175 -0.18 3.00 6.62
CA PHE A 175 -0.10 3.25 8.06
C PHE A 175 -1.14 4.28 8.51
N THR A 176 -1.38 4.37 9.81
CA THR A 176 -2.44 5.25 10.37
C THR A 176 -2.22 6.74 10.12
N ASP A 177 -1.00 7.17 9.89
CA ASP A 177 -0.68 8.56 9.55
C ASP A 177 -0.80 8.87 8.04
N GLY A 178 -1.24 7.89 7.25
CA GLY A 178 -1.37 7.99 5.80
C GLY A 178 -0.12 7.61 5.03
N THR A 179 1.00 7.37 5.70
CA THR A 179 2.23 6.90 5.05
C THR A 179 1.95 5.63 4.25
N ARG A 180 2.45 5.58 3.02
CA ARG A 180 2.28 4.47 2.10
C ARG A 180 3.62 3.93 1.65
N ILE A 181 3.78 2.60 1.65
CA ILE A 181 4.92 1.92 1.04
C ILE A 181 4.41 1.07 -0.12
N PRO A 182 4.76 1.38 -1.37
CA PRO A 182 4.53 0.50 -2.51
C PRO A 182 5.59 -0.60 -2.53
N GLY A 183 5.15 -1.86 -2.50
CA GLY A 183 6.03 -3.03 -2.45
C GLY A 183 6.32 -3.53 -1.03
N ALA A 184 7.07 -4.64 -0.96
CA ALA A 184 7.50 -5.21 0.31
C ALA A 184 8.60 -4.33 0.94
N ALA A 185 8.55 -4.21 2.27
CA ALA A 185 9.56 -3.49 3.04
C ALA A 185 10.16 -4.41 4.12
N PRO A 186 11.42 -4.18 4.50
CA PRO A 186 12.04 -4.93 5.59
C PRO A 186 11.26 -4.74 6.91
N LEU A 187 11.14 -5.80 7.70
CA LEU A 187 10.39 -5.81 8.97
C LEU A 187 10.77 -4.64 9.88
N ARG A 188 12.06 -4.30 9.97
CA ARG A 188 12.54 -3.16 10.76
C ARG A 188 11.89 -1.85 10.31
N ARG A 189 11.76 -1.61 9.00
CA ARG A 189 11.12 -0.39 8.48
C ARG A 189 9.63 -0.36 8.78
N ILE A 190 8.97 -1.50 8.72
CA ILE A 190 7.54 -1.63 9.08
C ILE A 190 7.35 -1.29 10.58
N GLU A 191 8.19 -1.83 11.46
CA GLU A 191 8.14 -1.56 12.91
C GLU A 191 8.39 -0.07 13.24
N GLU A 192 9.36 0.56 12.58
CA GLU A 192 9.63 1.99 12.73
C GLU A 192 8.40 2.84 12.38
N LEU A 193 7.75 2.54 11.25
CA LEU A 193 6.56 3.26 10.80
C LEU A 193 5.33 2.97 11.66
N LEU A 194 5.10 1.73 12.06
CA LEU A 194 4.03 1.38 13.00
C LEU A 194 4.16 2.16 14.32
N THR A 195 5.39 2.31 14.79
CA THR A 195 5.66 3.05 16.04
C THR A 195 5.49 4.56 15.86
N ALA A 196 5.92 5.10 14.72
CA ALA A 196 5.80 6.52 14.41
C ALA A 196 4.34 6.95 14.18
N SER A 197 3.57 6.14 13.44
CA SER A 197 2.18 6.43 13.09
C SER A 197 1.20 6.28 14.26
N ALA A 198 1.51 5.45 15.25
CA ALA A 198 0.67 5.26 16.45
C ALA A 198 0.73 6.45 17.44
N LYS A 199 1.69 7.38 17.28
CA LYS A 199 1.89 8.55 18.17
C LYS A 199 1.15 9.80 17.71
N LYS A 200 0.51 9.76 16.56
CA LYS A 200 -0.28 10.85 15.97
C LYS A 200 -1.77 10.61 16.15
#